data_1e08ce91302636f79f4b523f3616080a
#
_entry.id   1e08ce91302636f79f4b523f3616080a
#
_cell.length_a   1.000
_cell.length_b   1.000
_cell.length_c   1.000
_cell.angle_alpha   90.00
_cell.angle_beta   90.00
_cell.angle_gamma   90.00
#
_symmetry.space_group_name_H-M   'P 1'
#
loop_
_entity.id
_entity.type
_entity.pdbx_description
1 polymer ?
#
loop_
_entity_poly.entity_id
_entity_poly.type
_entity_poly.pdbx_seq_one_letter_code
_entity_poly.pdbx_strand_id
1 'polypeptide(L)'
;MDIKQDKIDDLNAVISITITPEDYQEKVNTVLKDYRAKANLPGFRKGKVPFGVVKKMYIEGVMAEEVNKMLVDSLYKYIETEKLQVLGNPIPGKDEEIRESLAEGESFEFKYDIGISPKLEIGLSNKFKMDYYKIKVDVALVTKYTKDLTRRYGSIKEVEIVGESDMVNAAMSELDGNGNKVEGGIHSHASIALEYLEKAASKKSLLGKGLEAKLVVDPRDYSKGDADLAAMLHVDKKDLNSIGKQFELVIKKIHQVTPCEINQEFFDKLFGPGTVKTEDEFKTRLAEDLEKTLESDSDKLLVKHLFEKLNEKHKITLPQDFLKRWLALSNKDVAAEEIEKDFDGFIENMKR
;
A
#
# COMPACT_ATOMS: atom_id res chain seq x y z
N MET A 1 -39.86 6.81 -10.64
CA MET A 1 -38.43 6.50 -10.88
C MET A 1 -38.34 5.20 -11.67
N ASP A 2 -37.63 5.19 -12.80
CA ASP A 2 -37.43 4.03 -13.65
C ASP A 2 -35.93 3.71 -13.76
N ILE A 3 -35.55 2.44 -13.63
CA ILE A 3 -34.14 2.00 -13.70
C ILE A 3 -34.04 0.92 -14.76
N LYS A 4 -33.15 1.13 -15.71
CA LYS A 4 -32.88 0.19 -16.81
C LYS A 4 -31.40 -0.16 -16.84
N GLN A 5 -31.11 -1.43 -17.13
CA GLN A 5 -29.76 -1.90 -17.38
C GLN A 5 -29.62 -2.26 -18.85
N ASP A 6 -28.68 -1.63 -19.52
CA ASP A 6 -28.28 -1.95 -20.88
C ASP A 6 -26.94 -2.68 -20.84
N LYS A 7 -26.96 -3.97 -21.15
CA LYS A 7 -25.75 -4.80 -21.19
C LYS A 7 -25.01 -4.52 -22.50
N ILE A 8 -23.78 -4.01 -22.39
CA ILE A 8 -22.91 -3.77 -23.55
C ILE A 8 -22.24 -5.09 -23.96
N ASP A 9 -21.65 -5.79 -22.99
CA ASP A 9 -21.03 -7.11 -23.13
C ASP A 9 -21.10 -7.87 -21.79
N ASP A 10 -20.34 -8.95 -21.64
CA ASP A 10 -20.36 -9.76 -20.43
C ASP A 10 -19.67 -9.08 -19.22
N LEU A 11 -18.84 -8.07 -19.47
CA LEU A 11 -18.04 -7.36 -18.46
C LEU A 11 -18.44 -5.90 -18.28
N ASN A 12 -19.28 -5.35 -19.17
CA ASN A 12 -19.65 -3.94 -19.16
C ASN A 12 -21.17 -3.77 -19.32
N ALA A 13 -21.74 -2.90 -18.51
CA ALA A 13 -23.13 -2.48 -18.67
C ALA A 13 -23.30 -1.01 -18.29
N VAL A 14 -24.41 -0.44 -18.74
CA VAL A 14 -24.86 0.92 -18.37
C VAL A 14 -26.14 0.80 -17.56
N ILE A 15 -26.19 1.50 -16.44
CA ILE A 15 -27.42 1.66 -15.65
C ILE A 15 -27.96 3.06 -15.94
N SER A 16 -29.14 3.14 -16.53
CA SER A 16 -29.89 4.39 -16.76
C SER A 16 -30.95 4.54 -15.69
N ILE A 17 -30.95 5.69 -15.00
CA ILE A 17 -31.91 6.02 -13.94
C ILE A 17 -32.67 7.26 -14.35
N THR A 18 -33.98 7.14 -14.50
CA THR A 18 -34.88 8.25 -14.79
C THR A 18 -35.59 8.68 -13.49
N ILE A 19 -35.39 9.91 -13.10
CA ILE A 19 -36.03 10.55 -11.95
C ILE A 19 -37.06 11.55 -12.47
N THR A 20 -38.34 11.39 -12.08
CA THR A 20 -39.42 12.25 -12.50
C THR A 20 -39.76 13.28 -11.42
N PRO A 21 -40.49 14.39 -11.74
CA PRO A 21 -40.93 15.37 -10.74
C PRO A 21 -41.67 14.75 -9.56
N GLU A 22 -42.46 13.72 -9.81
CA GLU A 22 -43.25 13.00 -8.80
C GLU A 22 -42.34 12.33 -7.74
N ASP A 23 -41.12 11.95 -8.13
CA ASP A 23 -40.18 11.28 -7.22
C ASP A 23 -39.51 12.24 -6.25
N TYR A 24 -39.14 13.46 -6.68
CA TYR A 24 -38.34 14.41 -5.89
C TYR A 24 -39.10 15.58 -5.30
N GLN A 25 -40.24 16.01 -5.92
CA GLN A 25 -40.89 17.26 -5.58
C GLN A 25 -41.37 17.33 -4.12
N GLU A 26 -41.92 16.26 -3.57
CA GLU A 26 -42.34 16.20 -2.18
C GLU A 26 -41.17 16.32 -1.20
N LYS A 27 -40.08 15.62 -1.48
CA LYS A 27 -38.87 15.68 -0.66
C LYS A 27 -38.23 17.06 -0.67
N VAL A 28 -38.04 17.63 -1.87
CA VAL A 28 -37.53 18.99 -2.05
C VAL A 28 -38.38 20.02 -1.31
N ASN A 29 -39.70 19.92 -1.42
CA ASN A 29 -40.62 20.84 -0.70
C ASN A 29 -40.52 20.68 0.83
N THR A 30 -40.29 19.46 1.32
CA THR A 30 -40.10 19.18 2.75
C THR A 30 -38.82 19.82 3.26
N VAL A 31 -37.71 19.62 2.56
CA VAL A 31 -36.43 20.24 2.89
C VAL A 31 -36.51 21.77 2.83
N LEU A 32 -37.19 22.35 1.82
CA LEU A 32 -37.38 23.80 1.73
C LEU A 32 -38.23 24.36 2.88
N LYS A 33 -39.23 23.62 3.40
CA LYS A 33 -39.99 24.00 4.61
C LYS A 33 -39.10 24.01 5.85
N ASP A 34 -38.16 23.05 5.98
CA ASP A 34 -37.19 23.01 7.07
C ASP A 34 -36.21 24.18 6.99
N TYR A 35 -35.72 24.48 5.77
CA TYR A 35 -34.89 25.68 5.55
C TYR A 35 -35.65 26.95 5.94
N ARG A 36 -36.95 27.08 5.58
CA ARG A 36 -37.77 28.20 5.97
C ARG A 36 -37.86 28.37 7.49
N ALA A 37 -38.03 27.26 8.23
CA ALA A 37 -38.14 27.31 9.69
C ALA A 37 -36.84 27.80 10.36
N LYS A 38 -35.70 27.53 9.74
CA LYS A 38 -34.35 27.90 10.21
C LYS A 38 -33.88 29.25 9.65
N ALA A 39 -34.48 29.73 8.56
CA ALA A 39 -34.06 30.94 7.85
C ALA A 39 -34.09 32.20 8.72
N ASN A 40 -32.99 32.95 8.68
CA ASN A 40 -32.85 34.26 9.31
C ASN A 40 -32.36 35.25 8.24
N LEU A 41 -33.28 35.99 7.67
CA LEU A 41 -33.01 36.96 6.61
C LEU A 41 -33.29 38.38 7.09
N PRO A 42 -32.44 39.36 6.70
CA PRO A 42 -32.73 40.79 7.00
C PRO A 42 -34.11 41.18 6.54
N GLY A 43 -34.86 41.87 7.41
CA GLY A 43 -36.23 42.31 7.13
C GLY A 43 -37.33 41.30 7.47
N PHE A 44 -36.99 40.08 7.89
CA PHE A 44 -37.98 39.07 8.29
C PHE A 44 -37.66 38.50 9.68
N ARG A 45 -38.72 38.24 10.46
CA ARG A 45 -38.58 37.50 11.73
C ARG A 45 -38.15 36.06 11.43
N LYS A 46 -37.24 35.52 12.22
CA LYS A 46 -36.75 34.12 12.12
C LYS A 46 -37.91 33.12 11.94
N GLY A 47 -37.88 32.31 10.93
CA GLY A 47 -38.89 31.31 10.60
C GLY A 47 -40.17 31.86 9.97
N LYS A 48 -40.29 33.17 9.71
CA LYS A 48 -41.46 33.82 9.10
C LYS A 48 -41.17 34.35 7.69
N VAL A 49 -40.09 33.93 7.08
CA VAL A 49 -39.73 34.25 5.70
C VAL A 49 -40.82 33.67 4.77
N PRO A 50 -41.33 34.39 3.76
CA PRO A 50 -42.25 33.83 2.76
C PRO A 50 -41.63 32.64 2.03
N PHE A 51 -42.41 31.57 1.84
CA PHE A 51 -41.90 30.33 1.22
C PHE A 51 -41.33 30.57 -0.17
N GLY A 52 -41.93 31.41 -0.99
CA GLY A 52 -41.44 31.77 -2.32
C GLY A 52 -40.04 32.41 -2.32
N VAL A 53 -39.69 33.19 -1.27
CA VAL A 53 -38.35 33.77 -1.15
C VAL A 53 -37.32 32.69 -0.82
N VAL A 54 -37.65 31.82 0.14
CA VAL A 54 -36.78 30.68 0.50
C VAL A 54 -36.59 29.73 -0.68
N LYS A 55 -37.70 29.43 -1.38
CA LYS A 55 -37.65 28.56 -2.57
C LYS A 55 -36.74 29.18 -3.63
N LYS A 56 -36.87 30.43 -3.97
CA LYS A 56 -36.04 31.10 -4.98
C LYS A 56 -34.56 31.10 -4.63
N MET A 57 -34.24 31.16 -3.33
CA MET A 57 -32.83 31.22 -2.88
C MET A 57 -32.14 29.83 -2.81
N TYR A 58 -32.89 28.77 -2.50
CA TYR A 58 -32.30 27.48 -2.15
C TYR A 58 -32.75 26.34 -3.04
N ILE A 59 -33.69 26.56 -4.00
CA ILE A 59 -34.28 25.48 -4.79
C ILE A 59 -33.21 24.67 -5.58
N GLU A 60 -32.27 25.35 -6.23
CA GLU A 60 -31.23 24.71 -7.04
C GLU A 60 -30.35 23.79 -6.20
N GLY A 61 -29.85 24.30 -5.07
CA GLY A 61 -28.99 23.51 -4.16
C GLY A 61 -29.73 22.33 -3.54
N VAL A 62 -30.97 22.56 -3.07
CA VAL A 62 -31.79 21.50 -2.46
C VAL A 62 -32.18 20.45 -3.50
N MET A 63 -32.53 20.87 -4.72
CA MET A 63 -32.81 19.91 -5.81
C MET A 63 -31.56 19.05 -6.13
N ALA A 64 -30.41 19.69 -6.32
CA ALA A 64 -29.17 18.97 -6.62
C ALA A 64 -28.84 17.95 -5.52
N GLU A 65 -28.98 18.34 -4.25
CA GLU A 65 -28.72 17.48 -3.11
C GLU A 65 -29.68 16.28 -3.03
N GLU A 66 -31.00 16.55 -3.11
CA GLU A 66 -32.03 15.51 -2.96
C GLU A 66 -32.04 14.56 -4.16
N VAL A 67 -31.90 15.07 -5.39
CA VAL A 67 -31.85 14.27 -6.61
C VAL A 67 -30.60 13.38 -6.57
N ASN A 68 -29.43 13.94 -6.20
CA ASN A 68 -28.19 13.16 -6.10
C ASN A 68 -28.28 12.06 -5.03
N LYS A 69 -28.87 12.37 -3.88
CA LYS A 69 -29.11 11.38 -2.82
C LYS A 69 -29.99 10.24 -3.29
N MET A 70 -31.12 10.58 -3.92
CA MET A 70 -32.03 9.58 -4.47
C MET A 70 -31.38 8.72 -5.55
N LEU A 71 -30.57 9.35 -6.41
CA LEU A 71 -29.83 8.70 -7.47
C LEU A 71 -28.86 7.66 -6.91
N VAL A 72 -28.02 8.06 -5.96
CA VAL A 72 -27.03 7.18 -5.32
C VAL A 72 -27.72 6.03 -4.60
N ASP A 73 -28.73 6.31 -3.77
CA ASP A 73 -29.47 5.29 -3.01
C ASP A 73 -30.12 4.25 -3.96
N SER A 74 -30.68 4.73 -5.06
CA SER A 74 -31.37 3.86 -6.03
C SER A 74 -30.41 3.03 -6.85
N LEU A 75 -29.26 3.59 -7.23
CA LEU A 75 -28.22 2.90 -7.98
C LEU A 75 -27.66 1.72 -7.16
N TYR A 76 -27.28 1.97 -5.91
CA TYR A 76 -26.74 0.89 -5.06
C TYR A 76 -27.81 -0.14 -4.69
N LYS A 77 -29.04 0.30 -4.42
CA LYS A 77 -30.15 -0.63 -4.17
C LYS A 77 -30.44 -1.53 -5.37
N TYR A 78 -30.36 -0.98 -6.58
CA TYR A 78 -30.52 -1.76 -7.81
C TYR A 78 -29.41 -2.81 -7.97
N ILE A 79 -28.15 -2.41 -7.78
CA ILE A 79 -26.98 -3.31 -7.83
C ILE A 79 -27.13 -4.46 -6.82
N GLU A 80 -27.60 -4.17 -5.62
CA GLU A 80 -27.83 -5.17 -4.57
C GLU A 80 -29.00 -6.10 -4.91
N THR A 81 -30.13 -5.54 -5.37
CA THR A 81 -31.33 -6.31 -5.71
C THR A 81 -31.09 -7.27 -6.87
N GLU A 82 -30.41 -6.81 -7.92
CA GLU A 82 -30.04 -7.61 -9.09
C GLU A 82 -28.81 -8.49 -8.83
N LYS A 83 -28.20 -8.39 -7.62
CA LYS A 83 -27.00 -9.15 -7.21
C LYS A 83 -25.86 -9.00 -8.22
N LEU A 84 -25.68 -7.80 -8.76
CA LEU A 84 -24.61 -7.53 -9.70
C LEU A 84 -23.26 -7.50 -8.98
N GLN A 85 -22.33 -8.33 -9.42
CA GLN A 85 -20.96 -8.31 -8.92
C GLN A 85 -20.17 -7.25 -9.70
N VAL A 86 -20.15 -6.02 -9.20
CA VAL A 86 -19.47 -4.90 -9.84
C VAL A 86 -18.02 -4.79 -9.40
N LEU A 87 -17.16 -4.38 -10.32
CA LEU A 87 -15.75 -4.07 -10.10
C LEU A 87 -15.58 -2.56 -9.92
N GLY A 88 -15.16 -2.14 -8.74
CA GLY A 88 -15.09 -0.72 -8.40
C GLY A 88 -16.48 -0.11 -8.18
N ASN A 89 -16.54 1.22 -8.15
CA ASN A 89 -17.80 1.96 -8.05
C ASN A 89 -18.34 2.29 -9.43
N PRO A 90 -19.68 2.39 -9.61
CA PRO A 90 -20.26 2.97 -10.82
C PRO A 90 -19.68 4.35 -11.11
N ILE A 91 -19.41 4.64 -12.36
CA ILE A 91 -18.88 5.95 -12.80
C ILE A 91 -19.86 6.59 -13.81
N PRO A 92 -19.91 7.93 -13.90
CA PRO A 92 -20.72 8.60 -14.90
C PRO A 92 -20.43 8.08 -16.31
N GLY A 93 -21.48 7.93 -17.13
CA GLY A 93 -21.35 7.49 -18.50
C GLY A 93 -20.41 8.35 -19.33
N LYS A 94 -19.81 7.80 -20.39
CA LYS A 94 -18.85 8.56 -21.24
C LYS A 94 -19.47 9.79 -21.89
N ASP A 95 -20.74 9.72 -22.21
CA ASP A 95 -21.49 10.78 -22.91
C ASP A 95 -22.38 11.59 -21.95
N GLU A 96 -22.18 11.42 -20.63
CA GLU A 96 -22.95 12.17 -19.63
C GLU A 96 -22.39 13.60 -19.52
N GLU A 97 -23.13 14.56 -20.07
CA GLU A 97 -22.82 15.97 -19.83
C GLU A 97 -23.15 16.32 -18.37
N ILE A 98 -22.17 16.91 -17.68
CA ILE A 98 -22.40 17.45 -16.33
C ILE A 98 -23.42 18.58 -16.46
N ARG A 99 -24.65 18.34 -16.04
CA ARG A 99 -25.69 19.37 -16.05
C ARG A 99 -25.35 20.42 -15.02
N GLU A 100 -25.14 21.66 -15.47
CA GLU A 100 -24.81 22.79 -14.59
C GLU A 100 -25.97 23.14 -13.63
N SER A 101 -27.23 22.88 -14.02
CA SER A 101 -28.41 23.11 -13.17
C SER A 101 -29.52 22.09 -13.46
N LEU A 102 -30.29 21.75 -12.41
CA LEU A 102 -31.52 20.96 -12.52
C LEU A 102 -32.73 21.90 -12.50
N ALA A 103 -33.55 21.89 -13.57
CA ALA A 103 -34.74 22.73 -13.63
C ALA A 103 -35.93 22.05 -12.93
N GLU A 104 -36.70 22.84 -12.17
CA GLU A 104 -37.88 22.35 -11.45
C GLU A 104 -38.97 21.92 -12.42
N GLY A 105 -39.54 20.74 -12.20
CA GLY A 105 -40.63 20.19 -13.03
C GLY A 105 -40.15 19.36 -14.22
N GLU A 106 -38.86 19.19 -14.40
CA GLU A 106 -38.27 18.33 -15.46
C GLU A 106 -37.95 16.92 -14.96
N SER A 107 -37.93 15.98 -15.87
CA SER A 107 -37.42 14.64 -15.62
C SER A 107 -35.94 14.56 -15.99
N PHE A 108 -35.18 13.83 -15.19
CA PHE A 108 -33.73 13.71 -15.34
C PHE A 108 -33.39 12.25 -15.63
N GLU A 109 -32.58 12.03 -16.66
CA GLU A 109 -31.98 10.72 -16.94
C GLU A 109 -30.48 10.81 -16.63
N PHE A 110 -29.99 9.84 -15.85
CA PHE A 110 -28.59 9.70 -15.49
C PHE A 110 -28.09 8.32 -15.92
N LYS A 111 -26.90 8.27 -16.53
CA LYS A 111 -26.29 7.03 -16.99
C LYS A 111 -25.01 6.76 -16.24
N TYR A 112 -24.87 5.53 -15.74
CA TYR A 112 -23.70 5.07 -15.05
C TYR A 112 -23.13 3.85 -15.72
N ASP A 113 -21.84 3.92 -16.06
CA ASP A 113 -21.08 2.76 -16.51
C ASP A 113 -20.69 1.91 -15.30
N ILE A 114 -20.85 0.58 -15.45
CA ILE A 114 -20.42 -0.39 -14.45
C ILE A 114 -19.54 -1.45 -15.09
N GLY A 115 -18.44 -1.82 -14.40
CA GLY A 115 -17.68 -3.02 -14.72
C GLY A 115 -18.26 -4.21 -13.97
N ILE A 116 -18.47 -5.31 -14.67
CA ILE A 116 -19.03 -6.55 -14.09
C ILE A 116 -17.90 -7.56 -13.91
N SER A 117 -17.87 -8.20 -12.74
CA SER A 117 -16.93 -9.29 -12.48
C SER A 117 -17.25 -10.49 -13.36
N PRO A 118 -16.25 -11.11 -14.01
CA PRO A 118 -16.47 -12.32 -14.77
C PRO A 118 -16.96 -13.46 -13.85
N LYS A 119 -17.90 -14.27 -14.33
CA LYS A 119 -18.32 -15.46 -13.61
C LYS A 119 -17.24 -16.54 -13.74
N LEU A 120 -16.59 -16.85 -12.63
CA LEU A 120 -15.56 -17.87 -12.59
C LEU A 120 -16.12 -19.15 -11.99
N GLU A 121 -16.12 -20.22 -12.78
CA GLU A 121 -16.39 -21.57 -12.30
C GLU A 121 -15.06 -22.26 -11.97
N ILE A 122 -14.61 -22.10 -10.73
CA ILE A 122 -13.37 -22.72 -10.26
C ILE A 122 -13.65 -24.17 -9.86
N GLY A 123 -13.49 -25.08 -10.82
CA GLY A 123 -13.61 -26.52 -10.59
C GLY A 123 -12.32 -27.08 -9.96
N LEU A 124 -12.19 -26.99 -8.64
CA LEU A 124 -11.15 -27.71 -7.92
C LEU A 124 -11.57 -29.18 -7.77
N SER A 125 -10.76 -30.09 -8.30
CA SER A 125 -10.99 -31.53 -8.25
C SER A 125 -9.73 -32.24 -7.73
N ASN A 126 -9.86 -33.52 -7.36
CA ASN A 126 -8.72 -34.35 -6.93
C ASN A 126 -7.63 -34.50 -8.01
N LYS A 127 -7.90 -34.05 -9.25
CA LYS A 127 -6.92 -34.00 -10.35
C LYS A 127 -6.05 -32.74 -10.32
N PHE A 128 -6.48 -31.72 -9.56
CA PHE A 128 -5.71 -30.48 -9.37
C PHE A 128 -4.62 -30.71 -8.34
N LYS A 129 -3.40 -30.98 -8.79
CA LYS A 129 -2.24 -31.22 -7.95
C LYS A 129 -1.34 -30.00 -7.90
N MET A 130 -0.84 -29.72 -6.70
CA MET A 130 0.13 -28.65 -6.43
C MET A 130 1.31 -29.21 -5.67
N ASP A 131 2.49 -28.70 -5.94
CA ASP A 131 3.68 -29.02 -5.15
C ASP A 131 3.71 -28.13 -3.91
N TYR A 132 3.89 -28.75 -2.74
CA TYR A 132 4.08 -28.06 -1.49
C TYR A 132 5.56 -28.09 -1.11
N TYR A 133 6.20 -26.92 -1.13
CA TYR A 133 7.63 -26.80 -0.80
C TYR A 133 7.79 -26.56 0.69
N LYS A 134 8.38 -27.53 1.39
CA LYS A 134 8.71 -27.43 2.81
C LYS A 134 10.19 -27.06 2.97
N ILE A 135 10.46 -25.95 3.68
CA ILE A 135 11.84 -25.56 3.99
C ILE A 135 12.35 -26.47 5.12
N LYS A 136 13.47 -27.13 4.87
CA LYS A 136 14.09 -28.00 5.88
C LYS A 136 14.92 -27.16 6.86
N VAL A 137 14.61 -27.27 8.14
CA VAL A 137 15.43 -26.72 9.22
C VAL A 137 16.58 -27.69 9.51
N ASP A 138 17.77 -27.35 9.10
CA ASP A 138 18.98 -28.11 9.35
C ASP A 138 19.86 -27.46 10.43
N VAL A 139 20.93 -28.17 10.84
CA VAL A 139 21.86 -27.69 11.87
C VAL A 139 22.55 -26.39 11.47
N ALA A 140 22.83 -26.18 10.18
CA ALA A 140 23.46 -24.95 9.69
C ALA A 140 22.52 -23.74 9.88
N LEU A 141 21.23 -23.90 9.58
CA LEU A 141 20.22 -22.88 9.78
C LEU A 141 20.05 -22.55 11.27
N VAL A 142 19.92 -23.56 12.13
CA VAL A 142 19.82 -23.38 13.59
C VAL A 142 21.06 -22.64 14.13
N THR A 143 22.26 -23.02 13.67
CA THR A 143 23.51 -22.35 14.08
C THR A 143 23.54 -20.88 13.66
N LYS A 144 23.11 -20.58 12.43
CA LYS A 144 23.01 -19.21 11.93
C LYS A 144 22.07 -18.38 12.79
N TYR A 145 20.87 -18.88 13.04
CA TYR A 145 19.88 -18.16 13.88
C TYR A 145 20.34 -18.02 15.32
N THR A 146 21.03 -19.05 15.89
CA THR A 146 21.64 -18.95 17.22
C THR A 146 22.63 -17.79 17.28
N LYS A 147 23.50 -17.68 16.28
CA LYS A 147 24.47 -16.57 16.19
C LYS A 147 23.77 -15.20 16.09
N ASP A 148 22.73 -15.10 15.28
CA ASP A 148 21.96 -13.85 15.15
C ASP A 148 21.25 -13.46 16.45
N LEU A 149 20.68 -14.45 17.17
CA LEU A 149 20.04 -14.25 18.46
C LEU A 149 21.06 -13.83 19.53
N THR A 150 22.21 -14.51 19.66
CA THR A 150 23.24 -14.14 20.65
C THR A 150 23.75 -12.73 20.43
N ARG A 151 23.83 -12.26 19.19
CA ARG A 151 24.17 -10.86 18.88
C ARG A 151 23.07 -9.89 19.26
N ARG A 152 21.81 -10.22 18.94
CA ARG A 152 20.65 -9.36 19.26
C ARG A 152 20.48 -9.12 20.75
N TYR A 153 20.75 -10.14 21.55
CA TYR A 153 20.67 -10.09 23.02
C TYR A 153 22.02 -9.79 23.70
N GLY A 154 23.06 -9.55 22.90
CA GLY A 154 24.38 -9.17 23.37
C GLY A 154 24.45 -7.76 23.95
N SER A 155 25.64 -7.40 24.40
CA SER A 155 25.91 -6.06 24.90
C SER A 155 26.51 -5.18 23.80
N ILE A 156 26.13 -3.90 23.83
CA ILE A 156 26.68 -2.88 22.92
C ILE A 156 27.51 -1.93 23.73
N LYS A 157 28.74 -1.70 23.34
CA LYS A 157 29.65 -0.72 23.94
C LYS A 157 30.12 0.26 22.87
N GLU A 158 30.18 1.54 23.20
CA GLU A 158 30.84 2.52 22.34
C GLU A 158 32.36 2.34 22.47
N VAL A 159 33.04 2.31 21.32
CA VAL A 159 34.50 2.17 21.19
C VAL A 159 35.03 3.24 20.23
N GLU A 160 36.34 3.51 20.28
CA GLU A 160 36.95 4.57 19.48
C GLU A 160 37.53 4.08 18.15
N ILE A 161 37.78 2.79 18.00
CA ILE A 161 38.40 2.19 16.82
C ILE A 161 37.54 1.05 16.31
N VAL A 162 37.33 0.99 14.99
CA VAL A 162 36.51 -0.01 14.32
C VAL A 162 37.18 -1.38 14.33
N GLY A 163 36.52 -2.37 14.93
CA GLY A 163 36.86 -3.78 14.92
C GLY A 163 36.10 -4.59 13.86
N GLU A 164 36.40 -5.90 13.74
CA GLU A 164 35.88 -6.77 12.68
C GLU A 164 34.36 -7.01 12.69
N SER A 165 33.75 -6.96 13.87
CA SER A 165 32.33 -7.29 14.06
C SER A 165 31.51 -6.09 14.56
N ASP A 166 32.09 -4.89 14.46
CA ASP A 166 31.47 -3.67 14.97
C ASP A 166 30.45 -3.10 14.01
N MET A 167 29.60 -2.27 14.56
CA MET A 167 28.61 -1.47 13.81
C MET A 167 29.08 0.00 13.81
N VAL A 168 29.21 0.56 12.63
CA VAL A 168 29.62 1.95 12.42
C VAL A 168 28.41 2.78 12.07
N ASN A 169 28.14 3.82 12.87
CA ASN A 169 27.20 4.86 12.51
C ASN A 169 27.97 6.00 11.83
N ALA A 170 27.66 6.23 10.58
CA ALA A 170 28.35 7.21 9.75
C ALA A 170 27.37 8.23 9.16
N ALA A 171 27.83 9.48 9.05
CA ALA A 171 27.17 10.48 8.22
C ALA A 171 27.67 10.32 6.79
N MET A 172 26.76 10.29 5.84
CA MET A 172 27.05 10.20 4.41
C MET A 172 26.60 11.47 3.71
N SER A 173 27.46 12.03 2.88
CA SER A 173 27.18 13.26 2.11
C SER A 173 27.61 13.06 0.67
N GLU A 174 26.73 13.36 -0.28
CA GLU A 174 27.02 13.25 -1.71
C GLU A 174 28.10 14.25 -2.14
N LEU A 175 29.04 13.78 -2.97
CA LEU A 175 30.13 14.57 -3.50
C LEU A 175 29.98 14.76 -5.02
N ASP A 176 30.39 15.94 -5.50
CA ASP A 176 30.55 16.23 -6.91
C ASP A 176 31.83 15.56 -7.50
N GLY A 177 32.03 15.68 -8.81
CA GLY A 177 33.21 15.14 -9.49
C GLY A 177 34.56 15.76 -9.03
N ASN A 178 34.55 16.86 -8.27
CA ASN A 178 35.71 17.55 -7.72
C ASN A 178 35.94 17.20 -6.23
N GLY A 179 35.07 16.40 -5.62
CA GLY A 179 35.16 16.00 -4.22
C GLY A 179 34.54 16.99 -3.22
N ASN A 180 33.77 17.99 -3.70
CA ASN A 180 33.04 18.90 -2.84
C ASN A 180 31.64 18.37 -2.55
N LYS A 181 31.06 18.72 -1.40
CA LYS A 181 29.68 18.37 -1.07
C LYS A 181 28.72 19.07 -2.03
N VAL A 182 27.78 18.30 -2.59
CA VAL A 182 26.74 18.81 -3.47
C VAL A 182 25.74 19.64 -2.64
N GLU A 183 25.53 20.90 -3.02
CA GLU A 183 24.53 21.76 -2.37
C GLU A 183 23.12 21.24 -2.68
N GLY A 184 22.34 20.92 -1.63
CA GLY A 184 21.04 20.26 -1.79
C GLY A 184 21.12 18.76 -2.15
N GLY A 185 22.33 18.17 -2.19
CA GLY A 185 22.55 16.75 -2.42
C GLY A 185 22.13 15.87 -1.22
N ILE A 186 22.33 14.57 -1.39
CA ILE A 186 21.91 13.58 -0.38
C ILE A 186 22.79 13.68 0.86
N HIS A 187 22.12 13.83 2.03
CA HIS A 187 22.70 13.74 3.34
C HIS A 187 21.94 12.73 4.18
N SER A 188 22.62 11.69 4.67
CA SER A 188 22.00 10.64 5.45
C SER A 188 22.87 10.18 6.61
N HIS A 189 22.26 9.43 7.52
CA HIS A 189 22.93 8.71 8.59
C HIS A 189 22.77 7.22 8.34
N ALA A 190 23.89 6.53 8.12
CA ALA A 190 23.93 5.11 7.83
C ALA A 190 24.46 4.31 9.02
N SER A 191 23.84 3.17 9.30
CA SER A 191 24.35 2.17 10.23
C SER A 191 24.92 1.00 9.46
N ILE A 192 26.23 0.82 9.48
CA ILE A 192 26.96 -0.18 8.70
C ILE A 192 27.53 -1.22 9.67
N ALA A 193 27.02 -2.46 9.59
CA ALA A 193 27.57 -3.56 10.35
C ALA A 193 28.64 -4.28 9.50
N LEU A 194 29.89 -4.23 9.94
CA LEU A 194 31.03 -4.74 9.19
C LEU A 194 30.91 -6.23 8.82
N GLU A 195 30.30 -7.02 9.68
CA GLU A 195 30.12 -8.44 9.47
C GLU A 195 29.24 -8.75 8.24
N TYR A 196 28.28 -7.89 7.95
CA TYR A 196 27.33 -8.09 6.85
C TYR A 196 27.78 -7.48 5.53
N LEU A 197 28.93 -6.79 5.50
CA LEU A 197 29.51 -6.28 4.26
C LEU A 197 30.01 -7.46 3.39
N GLU A 198 29.49 -7.54 2.17
CA GLU A 198 29.87 -8.59 1.21
C GLU A 198 31.24 -8.35 0.58
N LYS A 199 31.58 -7.06 0.35
CA LYS A 199 32.85 -6.70 -0.28
C LYS A 199 33.97 -6.60 0.76
N ALA A 200 34.97 -7.45 0.64
CA ALA A 200 36.16 -7.45 1.52
C ALA A 200 36.92 -6.11 1.49
N ALA A 201 36.91 -5.39 0.36
CA ALA A 201 37.54 -4.09 0.22
C ALA A 201 36.83 -3.04 1.10
N SER A 202 35.50 -3.02 1.13
CA SER A 202 34.71 -2.10 1.96
C SER A 202 34.91 -2.37 3.45
N LYS A 203 34.94 -3.65 3.83
CA LYS A 203 35.26 -4.05 5.21
C LYS A 203 36.66 -3.56 5.62
N LYS A 204 37.65 -3.78 4.77
CA LYS A 204 39.04 -3.38 5.02
C LYS A 204 39.23 -1.86 5.11
N SER A 205 38.43 -1.09 4.35
CA SER A 205 38.51 0.37 4.38
C SER A 205 38.05 0.99 5.70
N LEU A 206 37.13 0.33 6.41
CA LEU A 206 36.63 0.77 7.71
C LEU A 206 37.46 0.24 8.89
N LEU A 207 38.05 -0.94 8.76
CA LEU A 207 38.82 -1.57 9.84
C LEU A 207 39.95 -0.65 10.33
N GLY A 208 40.09 -0.54 11.67
CA GLY A 208 41.11 0.27 12.32
C GLY A 208 40.93 1.78 12.18
N LYS A 209 39.82 2.25 11.59
CA LYS A 209 39.49 3.69 11.55
C LYS A 209 38.91 4.14 12.87
N GLY A 210 39.18 5.39 13.23
CA GLY A 210 38.66 6.00 14.45
C GLY A 210 37.45 6.90 14.17
N LEU A 211 36.91 7.50 15.23
CA LEU A 211 35.89 8.52 15.17
C LEU A 211 36.35 9.70 14.30
N GLU A 212 35.40 10.35 13.63
CA GLU A 212 35.59 11.45 12.69
C GLU A 212 36.49 11.13 11.48
N ALA A 213 36.86 9.85 11.26
CA ALA A 213 37.55 9.44 10.06
C ALA A 213 36.65 9.65 8.82
N LYS A 214 37.26 10.26 7.79
CA LYS A 214 36.60 10.58 6.53
C LYS A 214 37.07 9.62 5.43
N LEU A 215 36.12 9.10 4.68
CA LEU A 215 36.37 8.18 3.55
C LEU A 215 35.53 8.63 2.36
N VAL A 216 36.08 8.55 1.16
CA VAL A 216 35.31 8.71 -0.06
C VAL A 216 34.94 7.31 -0.55
N VAL A 217 33.63 7.05 -0.66
CA VAL A 217 33.08 5.72 -0.90
C VAL A 217 31.98 5.74 -1.95
N ASP A 218 31.75 4.62 -2.63
CA ASP A 218 30.51 4.36 -3.34
C ASP A 218 29.54 3.66 -2.36
N PRO A 219 28.38 4.22 -2.03
CA PRO A 219 27.44 3.63 -1.07
C PRO A 219 26.95 2.24 -1.49
N ARG A 220 26.96 1.93 -2.79
CA ARG A 220 26.60 0.59 -3.32
C ARG A 220 27.54 -0.51 -2.83
N ASP A 221 28.77 -0.15 -2.46
CA ASP A 221 29.75 -1.08 -1.95
C ASP A 221 29.55 -1.42 -0.46
N TYR A 222 28.66 -0.67 0.21
CA TYR A 222 28.37 -0.81 1.65
C TYR A 222 26.92 -1.26 1.92
N SER A 223 26.17 -1.60 0.87
CA SER A 223 24.76 -2.02 0.94
C SER A 223 24.54 -3.39 0.32
N LYS A 224 23.46 -4.07 0.72
CA LYS A 224 23.01 -5.36 0.17
C LYS A 224 21.88 -5.16 -0.83
N GLY A 225 22.21 -4.61 -2.00
CA GLY A 225 21.25 -4.35 -3.05
C GLY A 225 20.40 -3.09 -2.84
N ASP A 226 19.48 -2.85 -3.77
CA ASP A 226 18.76 -1.58 -3.91
C ASP A 226 17.89 -1.21 -2.72
N ALA A 227 17.28 -2.20 -2.05
CA ALA A 227 16.43 -1.93 -0.89
C ALA A 227 17.22 -1.39 0.30
N ASP A 228 18.39 -1.98 0.56
CA ASP A 228 19.29 -1.58 1.63
C ASP A 228 19.94 -0.23 1.31
N LEU A 229 20.33 -0.02 0.05
CA LEU A 229 20.88 1.25 -0.43
C LEU A 229 19.87 2.39 -0.28
N ALA A 230 18.62 2.18 -0.67
CA ALA A 230 17.56 3.17 -0.53
C ALA A 230 17.31 3.53 0.93
N ALA A 231 17.27 2.53 1.82
CA ALA A 231 17.12 2.73 3.26
C ALA A 231 18.34 3.46 3.86
N MET A 232 19.57 3.10 3.46
CA MET A 232 20.80 3.72 3.93
C MET A 232 20.92 5.19 3.55
N LEU A 233 20.45 5.57 2.36
CA LEU A 233 20.52 6.94 1.84
C LEU A 233 19.25 7.75 2.12
N HIS A 234 18.19 7.13 2.66
CA HIS A 234 16.87 7.73 2.88
C HIS A 234 16.23 8.28 1.61
N VAL A 235 16.28 7.50 0.51
CA VAL A 235 15.73 7.85 -0.80
C VAL A 235 14.79 6.76 -1.31
N ASP A 236 13.91 7.10 -2.26
CA ASP A 236 13.08 6.11 -2.93
C ASP A 236 13.89 5.20 -3.86
N LYS A 237 13.49 3.93 -3.99
CA LYS A 237 14.17 2.98 -4.91
C LYS A 237 14.21 3.46 -6.36
N LYS A 238 13.19 4.18 -6.80
CA LYS A 238 13.12 4.74 -8.17
C LYS A 238 14.21 5.76 -8.46
N ASP A 239 14.70 6.46 -7.41
CA ASP A 239 15.69 7.53 -7.54
C ASP A 239 17.14 7.01 -7.47
N LEU A 240 17.36 5.73 -7.17
CA LEU A 240 18.69 5.12 -7.04
C LEU A 240 19.56 5.23 -8.29
N ASN A 241 18.95 5.28 -9.48
CA ASN A 241 19.67 5.40 -10.75
C ASN A 241 20.29 6.80 -10.97
N SER A 242 19.76 7.82 -10.31
CA SER A 242 20.21 9.21 -10.40
C SER A 242 21.28 9.58 -9.37
N ILE A 243 21.55 8.70 -8.40
CA ILE A 243 22.48 8.97 -7.29
C ILE A 243 23.94 8.90 -7.76
N GLY A 244 24.74 9.88 -7.34
CA GLY A 244 26.19 9.92 -7.57
C GLY A 244 26.91 8.69 -7.01
N LYS A 245 28.13 8.43 -7.50
CA LYS A 245 28.96 7.32 -7.05
C LYS A 245 29.90 7.68 -5.90
N GLN A 246 30.06 8.95 -5.59
CA GLN A 246 31.01 9.41 -4.59
C GLN A 246 30.30 10.06 -3.41
N PHE A 247 30.55 9.52 -2.23
CA PHE A 247 30.03 10.04 -0.96
C PHE A 247 31.18 10.18 0.04
N GLU A 248 31.16 11.27 0.79
CA GLU A 248 31.95 11.38 2.02
C GLU A 248 31.25 10.59 3.11
N LEU A 249 31.91 9.58 3.62
CA LEU A 249 31.49 8.83 4.81
C LEU A 249 32.30 9.31 6.00
N VAL A 250 31.63 9.83 7.05
CA VAL A 250 32.28 10.29 8.29
C VAL A 250 31.79 9.43 9.45
N ILE A 251 32.68 8.72 10.10
CA ILE A 251 32.38 7.85 11.22
C ILE A 251 31.98 8.71 12.45
N LYS A 252 30.75 8.56 12.92
CA LYS A 252 30.24 9.32 14.05
C LYS A 252 30.22 8.55 15.35
N LYS A 253 29.88 7.25 15.28
CA LYS A 253 29.89 6.34 16.42
C LYS A 253 30.29 4.97 15.99
N ILE A 254 30.97 4.28 16.88
CA ILE A 254 31.40 2.88 16.68
C ILE A 254 30.83 2.07 17.84
N HIS A 255 30.05 1.07 17.53
CA HIS A 255 29.44 0.18 18.50
C HIS A 255 30.04 -1.22 18.36
N GLN A 256 30.77 -1.63 19.38
CA GLN A 256 31.20 -3.01 19.52
C GLN A 256 30.05 -3.85 20.02
N VAL A 257 29.61 -4.81 19.19
CA VAL A 257 28.56 -5.76 19.56
C VAL A 257 29.23 -7.02 20.09
N THR A 258 29.13 -7.26 21.38
CA THR A 258 29.60 -8.48 22.02
C THR A 258 28.41 -9.43 22.15
N PRO A 259 28.40 -10.59 21.45
CA PRO A 259 27.36 -11.59 21.60
C PRO A 259 27.21 -12.01 23.06
N CYS A 260 25.98 -12.26 23.51
CA CYS A 260 25.77 -12.82 24.83
C CYS A 260 26.21 -14.28 24.91
N GLU A 261 26.54 -14.74 26.09
CA GLU A 261 26.79 -16.15 26.34
C GLU A 261 25.49 -16.97 26.24
N ILE A 262 25.62 -18.18 25.74
CA ILE A 262 24.51 -19.14 25.70
C ILE A 262 24.39 -19.76 27.10
N ASN A 263 23.57 -19.16 27.94
CA ASN A 263 23.37 -19.53 29.35
C ASN A 263 21.89 -19.46 29.74
N GLN A 264 21.57 -19.76 31.00
CA GLN A 264 20.17 -19.77 31.48
C GLN A 264 19.50 -18.39 31.35
N GLU A 265 20.22 -17.30 31.58
CA GLU A 265 19.66 -15.96 31.43
C GLU A 265 19.24 -15.65 29.98
N PHE A 266 20.03 -16.11 29.02
CA PHE A 266 19.70 -15.99 27.58
C PHE A 266 18.48 -16.85 27.24
N PHE A 267 18.39 -18.09 27.74
CA PHE A 267 17.23 -18.95 27.51
C PHE A 267 15.95 -18.35 28.10
N ASP A 268 16.04 -17.83 29.33
CA ASP A 268 14.91 -17.25 30.04
C ASP A 268 14.39 -15.96 29.34
N LYS A 269 15.28 -15.18 28.76
CA LYS A 269 14.92 -14.00 27.95
C LYS A 269 14.17 -14.36 26.67
N LEU A 270 14.49 -15.48 26.05
CA LEU A 270 13.91 -15.90 24.77
C LEU A 270 12.60 -16.69 24.95
N PHE A 271 12.57 -17.63 25.88
CA PHE A 271 11.49 -18.61 26.02
C PHE A 271 10.70 -18.50 27.31
N GLY A 272 11.09 -17.59 28.19
CA GLY A 272 10.56 -17.44 29.54
C GLY A 272 11.25 -18.31 30.59
N PRO A 273 11.16 -17.91 31.87
CA PRO A 273 11.94 -18.52 32.95
C PRO A 273 11.70 -20.03 33.07
N GLY A 274 12.79 -20.80 33.11
CA GLY A 274 12.79 -22.23 33.38
C GLY A 274 12.20 -23.12 32.28
N THR A 275 11.86 -22.55 31.11
CA THR A 275 11.29 -23.30 29.97
C THR A 275 12.34 -24.15 29.28
N VAL A 276 13.55 -23.64 29.14
CA VAL A 276 14.71 -24.27 28.52
C VAL A 276 15.86 -24.26 29.51
N LYS A 277 16.52 -25.40 29.69
CA LYS A 277 17.59 -25.57 30.70
C LYS A 277 18.95 -25.93 30.11
N THR A 278 18.97 -26.45 28.91
CA THR A 278 20.20 -26.89 28.25
C THR A 278 20.34 -26.30 26.86
N GLU A 279 21.56 -26.26 26.32
CA GLU A 279 21.82 -25.81 24.97
C GLU A 279 21.16 -26.71 23.91
N ASP A 280 21.03 -28.01 24.18
CA ASP A 280 20.36 -28.95 23.28
C ASP A 280 18.83 -28.72 23.25
N GLU A 281 18.23 -28.47 24.41
CA GLU A 281 16.82 -28.07 24.50
C GLU A 281 16.59 -26.73 23.77
N PHE A 282 17.50 -25.78 23.93
CA PHE A 282 17.46 -24.49 23.22
C PHE A 282 17.48 -24.68 21.70
N LYS A 283 18.42 -25.48 21.18
CA LYS A 283 18.51 -25.74 19.73
C LYS A 283 17.29 -26.47 19.20
N THR A 284 16.76 -27.42 19.96
CA THR A 284 15.53 -28.14 19.61
C THR A 284 14.34 -27.19 19.54
N ARG A 285 14.17 -26.36 20.57
CA ARG A 285 13.08 -25.41 20.62
C ARG A 285 13.17 -24.34 19.53
N LEU A 286 14.41 -23.85 19.28
CA LEU A 286 14.65 -22.92 18.18
C LEU A 286 14.33 -23.54 16.82
N ALA A 287 14.68 -24.82 16.61
CA ALA A 287 14.34 -25.53 15.38
C ALA A 287 12.82 -25.66 15.20
N GLU A 288 12.06 -26.00 16.26
CA GLU A 288 10.59 -26.09 16.23
C GLU A 288 9.95 -24.72 15.89
N ASP A 289 10.44 -23.62 16.47
CA ASP A 289 9.91 -22.29 16.22
C ASP A 289 10.26 -21.81 14.80
N LEU A 290 11.45 -22.15 14.30
CA LEU A 290 11.85 -21.93 12.91
C LEU A 290 10.96 -22.74 11.95
N GLU A 291 10.70 -24.02 12.23
CA GLU A 291 9.82 -24.84 11.40
C GLU A 291 8.42 -24.21 11.27
N LYS A 292 7.84 -23.75 12.37
CA LYS A 292 6.53 -23.07 12.36
C LYS A 292 6.56 -21.77 11.54
N THR A 293 7.60 -20.98 11.71
CA THR A 293 7.75 -19.72 10.97
C THR A 293 7.89 -19.97 9.47
N LEU A 294 8.73 -20.93 9.10
CA LEU A 294 8.98 -21.30 7.70
C LEU A 294 7.82 -22.06 7.05
N GLU A 295 6.96 -22.74 7.85
CA GLU A 295 5.71 -23.32 7.37
C GLU A 295 4.76 -22.23 6.86
N SER A 296 4.63 -21.12 7.59
CA SER A 296 3.86 -19.97 7.11
C SER A 296 4.35 -19.41 5.78
N ASP A 297 5.66 -19.40 5.55
CA ASP A 297 6.22 -18.95 4.26
C ASP A 297 5.99 -19.98 3.15
N SER A 298 6.03 -21.27 3.48
CA SER A 298 5.65 -22.36 2.56
C SER A 298 4.18 -22.26 2.14
N ASP A 299 3.30 -21.94 3.08
CA ASP A 299 1.86 -21.72 2.82
C ASP A 299 1.62 -20.52 1.92
N LYS A 300 2.29 -19.40 2.17
CA LYS A 300 2.22 -18.21 1.29
C LYS A 300 2.67 -18.53 -0.13
N LEU A 301 3.75 -19.31 -0.27
CA LEU A 301 4.24 -19.73 -1.58
C LEU A 301 3.24 -20.64 -2.29
N LEU A 302 2.63 -21.59 -1.56
CA LEU A 302 1.57 -22.44 -2.11
C LEU A 302 0.39 -21.63 -2.60
N VAL A 303 -0.09 -20.66 -1.81
CA VAL A 303 -1.18 -19.76 -2.19
C VAL A 303 -0.82 -18.96 -3.44
N LYS A 304 0.40 -18.43 -3.51
CA LYS A 304 0.89 -17.71 -4.69
C LYS A 304 0.85 -18.60 -5.94
N HIS A 305 1.43 -19.80 -5.88
CA HIS A 305 1.43 -20.73 -7.00
C HIS A 305 0.01 -21.20 -7.38
N LEU A 306 -0.89 -21.32 -6.39
CA LEU A 306 -2.29 -21.64 -6.62
C LEU A 306 -2.95 -20.56 -7.49
N PHE A 307 -2.79 -19.28 -7.14
CA PHE A 307 -3.34 -18.17 -7.91
C PHE A 307 -2.74 -18.10 -9.31
N GLU A 308 -1.43 -18.26 -9.45
CA GLU A 308 -0.75 -18.27 -10.75
C GLU A 308 -1.35 -19.38 -11.66
N LYS A 309 -1.48 -20.59 -11.14
CA LYS A 309 -2.02 -21.73 -11.88
C LYS A 309 -3.51 -21.59 -12.22
N LEU A 310 -4.30 -20.97 -11.33
CA LEU A 310 -5.70 -20.67 -11.60
C LEU A 310 -5.85 -19.60 -12.68
N ASN A 311 -5.04 -18.54 -12.63
CA ASN A 311 -5.05 -17.48 -13.63
C ASN A 311 -4.64 -18.00 -15.02
N GLU A 312 -3.62 -18.85 -15.09
CA GLU A 312 -3.23 -19.49 -16.36
C GLU A 312 -4.36 -20.35 -16.95
N LYS A 313 -5.05 -21.10 -16.09
CA LYS A 313 -6.12 -22.02 -16.51
C LYS A 313 -7.38 -21.28 -16.96
N HIS A 314 -7.77 -20.20 -16.27
CA HIS A 314 -9.07 -19.55 -16.47
C HIS A 314 -9.03 -18.31 -17.36
N LYS A 315 -7.84 -17.80 -17.73
CA LYS A 315 -7.67 -16.61 -18.60
C LYS A 315 -8.66 -15.48 -18.23
N ILE A 316 -8.61 -15.04 -16.98
CA ILE A 316 -9.53 -14.03 -16.45
C ILE A 316 -9.42 -12.75 -17.27
N THR A 317 -10.52 -12.35 -17.91
CA THR A 317 -10.64 -11.09 -18.62
C THR A 317 -11.37 -10.09 -17.74
N LEU A 318 -10.86 -8.87 -17.65
CA LEU A 318 -11.44 -7.77 -16.89
C LEU A 318 -11.82 -6.61 -17.82
N PRO A 319 -12.79 -5.76 -17.46
CA PRO A 319 -13.23 -4.59 -18.25
C PRO A 319 -12.18 -3.48 -18.20
N GLN A 320 -11.11 -3.59 -18.97
CA GLN A 320 -9.92 -2.71 -18.86
C GLN A 320 -10.25 -1.23 -19.11
N ASP A 321 -11.07 -0.90 -20.11
CA ASP A 321 -11.43 0.48 -20.42
C ASP A 321 -12.23 1.14 -19.29
N PHE A 322 -13.16 0.36 -18.69
CA PHE A 322 -13.87 0.81 -17.50
C PHE A 322 -12.93 1.04 -16.33
N LEU A 323 -12.06 0.09 -16.04
CA LEU A 323 -11.13 0.14 -14.91
C LEU A 323 -10.11 1.28 -15.04
N LYS A 324 -9.64 1.59 -16.25
CA LYS A 324 -8.78 2.76 -16.51
C LYS A 324 -9.49 4.07 -16.16
N ARG A 325 -10.74 4.23 -16.64
CA ARG A 325 -11.55 5.42 -16.32
C ARG A 325 -11.87 5.51 -14.83
N TRP A 326 -12.22 4.37 -14.23
CA TRP A 326 -12.50 4.31 -12.80
C TRP A 326 -11.29 4.72 -11.96
N LEU A 327 -10.09 4.23 -12.28
CA LEU A 327 -8.85 4.63 -11.61
C LEU A 327 -8.58 6.13 -11.75
N ALA A 328 -8.73 6.68 -12.95
CA ALA A 328 -8.51 8.10 -13.19
C ALA A 328 -9.49 9.00 -12.41
N LEU A 329 -10.75 8.58 -12.27
CA LEU A 329 -11.75 9.32 -11.51
C LEU A 329 -11.58 9.18 -9.98
N SER A 330 -11.07 8.01 -9.54
CA SER A 330 -10.86 7.71 -8.12
C SER A 330 -9.56 8.31 -7.57
N ASN A 331 -8.55 8.52 -8.41
CA ASN A 331 -7.22 9.02 -8.04
C ASN A 331 -6.90 10.33 -8.78
N LYS A 332 -7.66 11.38 -8.46
CA LYS A 332 -7.54 12.70 -9.13
C LYS A 332 -6.15 13.34 -9.03
N ASP A 333 -5.38 12.95 -8.01
CA ASP A 333 -4.03 13.48 -7.75
C ASP A 333 -2.93 12.72 -8.51
N VAL A 334 -3.27 11.63 -9.23
CA VAL A 334 -2.32 10.82 -10.02
C VAL A 334 -2.46 11.17 -11.49
N ALA A 335 -1.33 11.46 -12.15
CA ALA A 335 -1.34 11.77 -13.58
C ALA A 335 -1.80 10.55 -14.42
N ALA A 336 -2.57 10.80 -15.48
CA ALA A 336 -3.08 9.74 -16.36
C ALA A 336 -1.95 8.86 -16.96
N GLU A 337 -0.78 9.46 -17.21
CA GLU A 337 0.40 8.76 -17.71
C GLU A 337 0.98 7.76 -16.68
N GLU A 338 0.90 8.08 -15.40
CA GLU A 338 1.35 7.20 -14.32
C GLU A 338 0.38 6.02 -14.13
N ILE A 339 -0.93 6.27 -14.22
CA ILE A 339 -1.95 5.22 -14.22
C ILE A 339 -1.73 4.26 -15.40
N GLU A 340 -1.48 4.77 -16.60
CA GLU A 340 -1.22 3.95 -17.79
C GLU A 340 0.02 3.06 -17.62
N LYS A 341 1.09 3.59 -17.02
CA LYS A 341 2.35 2.87 -16.81
C LYS A 341 2.20 1.71 -15.83
N ASP A 342 1.40 1.88 -14.77
CA ASP A 342 1.25 0.87 -13.71
C ASP A 342 -0.01 0.02 -13.87
N PHE A 343 -0.79 0.25 -14.95
CA PHE A 343 -2.09 -0.38 -15.16
C PHE A 343 -2.02 -1.91 -15.26
N ASP A 344 -1.01 -2.44 -15.94
CA ASP A 344 -0.84 -3.90 -16.08
C ASP A 344 -0.62 -4.56 -14.72
N GLY A 345 0.18 -3.93 -13.84
CA GLY A 345 0.39 -4.37 -12.46
C GLY A 345 -0.90 -4.34 -11.64
N PHE A 346 -1.73 -3.31 -11.83
CA PHE A 346 -3.03 -3.21 -11.19
C PHE A 346 -3.98 -4.33 -11.65
N ILE A 347 -4.06 -4.61 -12.95
CA ILE A 347 -4.87 -5.69 -13.51
C ILE A 347 -4.43 -7.05 -12.97
N GLU A 348 -3.13 -7.31 -12.91
CA GLU A 348 -2.62 -8.56 -12.35
C GLU A 348 -2.95 -8.71 -10.85
N ASN A 349 -2.93 -7.62 -10.09
CA ASN A 349 -3.36 -7.63 -8.69
C ASN A 349 -4.87 -7.86 -8.52
N MET A 350 -5.70 -7.32 -9.42
CA MET A 350 -7.16 -7.56 -9.38
C MET A 350 -7.56 -9.00 -9.73
N LYS A 351 -6.72 -9.72 -10.46
CA LYS A 351 -6.95 -11.14 -10.78
C LYS A 351 -6.59 -12.09 -9.63
N ARG A 352 -5.94 -11.60 -8.58
CA ARG A 352 -5.54 -12.35 -7.37
C ARG A 352 -6.61 -12.32 -6.30
#